data_24c07068d4c4a402d83693f7de299e51
#
_entry.id   24c07068d4c4a402d83693f7de299e51
#
_cell.length_a   1.000
_cell.length_b   1.000
_cell.length_c   1.000
_cell.angle_alpha   90.00
_cell.angle_beta   90.00
_cell.angle_gamma   90.00
#
_symmetry.space_group_name_H-M   'P 1'
#
loop_
_entity.id
_entity.type
_entity.pdbx_description
1 polymer ?
#
loop_
_entity_poly.entity_id
_entity_poly.type
_entity_poly.pdbx_seq_one_letter_code
_entity_poly.pdbx_strand_id
1 'polypeptide(L)'
;DGSRYTGQFRDWRYQGEGHLQQADGSRYDGQFANGQFNGQGTLFNADGTKQQGTWRRGLRVRDEYGQALPDPLEIGLLKQGELLDRAIAALSPSTPRSELYALTLAGDGKQSVFLREADYVADLLSERFAAHGRITLANHRDHLADRPLATRENLRRAVQAIADRSGPEDLVFI
;
A
#
# COMPACT_ATOMS: atom_id res chain seq x y z
N ASP A 1 -8.21 19.25 -4.06
CA ASP A 1 -7.14 18.32 -3.73
C ASP A 1 -5.73 18.96 -3.87
N GLY A 2 -5.62 20.19 -4.38
CA GLY A 2 -4.35 20.91 -4.54
C GLY A 2 -3.53 20.54 -5.78
N SER A 3 -4.01 19.62 -6.60
CA SER A 3 -3.36 19.25 -7.86
C SER A 3 -3.62 20.28 -8.95
N ARG A 4 -2.65 20.44 -9.88
CA ARG A 4 -2.75 21.35 -11.04
C ARG A 4 -2.49 20.55 -12.32
N TYR A 5 -3.41 20.64 -13.28
CA TYR A 5 -3.24 20.00 -14.57
C TYR A 5 -3.22 21.04 -15.70
N THR A 6 -2.31 20.85 -16.65
CA THR A 6 -2.22 21.62 -17.90
C THR A 6 -2.15 20.62 -19.05
N GLY A 7 -3.11 20.66 -19.96
CA GLY A 7 -3.17 19.72 -21.06
C GLY A 7 -4.58 19.62 -21.67
N GLN A 8 -4.82 18.54 -22.42
CA GLN A 8 -6.08 18.32 -23.09
C GLN A 8 -7.10 17.70 -22.15
N PHE A 9 -8.37 18.08 -22.32
CA PHE A 9 -9.52 17.52 -21.62
C PHE A 9 -10.51 16.90 -22.61
N ARG A 10 -11.09 15.79 -22.19
CA ARG A 10 -12.27 15.19 -22.85
C ARG A 10 -13.21 14.67 -21.78
N ASP A 11 -14.48 15.07 -21.86
CA ASP A 11 -15.52 14.68 -20.90
C ASP A 11 -15.10 14.90 -19.42
N TRP A 12 -14.51 16.09 -19.15
CA TRP A 12 -13.99 16.49 -17.84
C TRP A 12 -12.88 15.59 -17.29
N ARG A 13 -12.19 14.85 -18.14
CA ARG A 13 -11.06 14.00 -17.78
C ARG A 13 -9.81 14.41 -18.53
N TYR A 14 -8.67 14.23 -17.91
CA TYR A 14 -7.38 14.44 -18.57
C TYR A 14 -7.25 13.50 -19.76
N GLN A 15 -6.82 14.03 -20.90
CA GLN A 15 -6.72 13.31 -22.16
C GLN A 15 -5.50 13.83 -22.95
N GLY A 16 -4.91 12.95 -23.81
CA GLY A 16 -3.79 13.35 -24.66
C GLY A 16 -2.54 13.75 -23.88
N GLU A 17 -1.73 14.63 -24.44
CA GLU A 17 -0.53 15.15 -23.75
C GLU A 17 -0.91 16.13 -22.64
N GLY A 18 -0.23 16.02 -21.50
CA GLY A 18 -0.47 16.89 -20.37
C GLY A 18 0.63 16.86 -19.32
N HIS A 19 0.51 17.81 -18.41
CA HIS A 19 1.37 18.01 -17.26
C HIS A 19 0.50 18.06 -16.00
N LEU A 20 0.75 17.18 -15.06
CA LEU A 20 0.04 17.11 -13.78
C LEU A 20 1.04 17.32 -12.65
N GLN A 21 0.84 18.38 -11.86
CA GLN A 21 1.49 18.59 -10.58
C GLN A 21 0.55 18.11 -9.48
N GLN A 22 0.97 17.15 -8.66
CA GLN A 22 0.19 16.63 -7.54
C GLN A 22 0.46 17.40 -6.25
N ALA A 23 -0.47 17.35 -5.31
CA ALA A 23 -0.37 18.06 -4.04
C ALA A 23 0.78 17.55 -3.13
N ASP A 24 1.22 16.31 -3.33
CA ASP A 24 2.35 15.69 -2.62
C ASP A 24 3.73 16.14 -3.13
N GLY A 25 3.75 17.00 -4.17
CA GLY A 25 4.96 17.49 -4.82
C GLY A 25 5.43 16.62 -5.99
N SER A 26 4.80 15.50 -6.26
CA SER A 26 5.10 14.71 -7.46
C SER A 26 4.56 15.37 -8.73
N ARG A 27 5.15 15.04 -9.87
CA ARG A 27 4.81 15.62 -11.18
C ARG A 27 4.84 14.55 -12.26
N TYR A 28 3.81 14.54 -13.10
CA TYR A 28 3.80 13.68 -14.28
C TYR A 28 3.74 14.51 -15.57
N ASP A 29 4.63 14.19 -16.50
CA ASP A 29 4.70 14.76 -17.85
C ASP A 29 4.50 13.64 -18.86
N GLY A 30 3.43 13.68 -19.65
CA GLY A 30 3.18 12.64 -20.64
C GLY A 30 1.71 12.50 -21.02
N GLN A 31 1.38 11.31 -21.52
CA GLN A 31 0.08 11.01 -22.09
C GLN A 31 -0.93 10.59 -21.02
N PHE A 32 -2.17 11.01 -21.24
CA PHE A 32 -3.32 10.69 -20.40
C PHE A 32 -4.44 10.06 -21.21
N ALA A 33 -5.17 9.14 -20.61
CA ALA A 33 -6.44 8.65 -21.10
C ALA A 33 -7.42 8.44 -19.93
N ASN A 34 -8.63 9.00 -20.07
CA ASN A 34 -9.67 8.90 -19.03
C ASN A 34 -9.24 9.34 -17.64
N GLY A 35 -8.40 10.39 -17.56
CA GLY A 35 -7.90 10.94 -16.30
C GLY A 35 -6.72 10.20 -15.67
N GLN A 36 -6.17 9.19 -16.35
CA GLN A 36 -5.06 8.38 -15.83
C GLN A 36 -3.84 8.49 -16.74
N PHE A 37 -2.64 8.29 -16.19
CA PHE A 37 -1.40 8.15 -16.96
C PHE A 37 -1.55 6.99 -17.94
N ASN A 38 -1.32 7.24 -19.22
CA ASN A 38 -1.53 6.23 -20.25
C ASN A 38 -0.74 6.58 -21.52
N GLY A 39 0.13 5.70 -21.97
CA GLY A 39 1.07 5.97 -23.05
C GLY A 39 2.45 6.32 -22.55
N GLN A 40 3.21 7.09 -23.30
CA GLN A 40 4.55 7.53 -22.90
C GLN A 40 4.48 8.64 -21.85
N GLY A 41 5.35 8.58 -20.85
CA GLY A 41 5.41 9.62 -19.84
C GLY A 41 6.50 9.43 -18.81
N THR A 42 6.71 10.49 -18.03
CA THR A 42 7.68 10.54 -16.96
C THR A 42 7.02 11.02 -15.67
N LEU A 43 7.10 10.22 -14.63
CA LEU A 43 6.75 10.59 -13.26
C LEU A 43 8.02 11.01 -12.51
N PHE A 44 7.98 12.17 -11.91
CA PHE A 44 8.95 12.67 -10.94
C PHE A 44 8.30 12.58 -9.57
N ASN A 45 8.80 11.71 -8.72
CA ASN A 45 8.30 11.54 -7.36
C ASN A 45 8.74 12.69 -6.46
N ALA A 46 8.03 12.90 -5.35
CA ALA A 46 8.36 13.93 -4.36
C ALA A 46 9.74 13.73 -3.71
N ASP A 47 10.25 12.50 -3.69
CA ASP A 47 11.59 12.13 -3.19
C ASP A 47 12.73 12.42 -4.19
N GLY A 48 12.39 12.99 -5.37
CA GLY A 48 13.34 13.29 -6.45
C GLY A 48 13.63 12.13 -7.40
N THR A 49 13.09 10.97 -7.17
CA THR A 49 13.25 9.83 -8.10
C THR A 49 12.44 10.02 -9.38
N LYS A 50 12.91 9.45 -10.49
CA LYS A 50 12.31 9.59 -11.82
C LYS A 50 11.92 8.21 -12.36
N GLN A 51 10.71 8.11 -12.90
CA GLN A 51 10.19 6.91 -13.55
C GLN A 51 9.71 7.24 -14.97
N GLN A 52 10.49 6.91 -15.97
CA GLN A 52 10.17 7.13 -17.38
C GLN A 52 9.80 5.81 -18.05
N GLY A 53 8.82 5.83 -18.95
CA GLY A 53 8.44 4.65 -19.73
C GLY A 53 7.01 4.69 -20.25
N THR A 54 6.45 3.49 -20.49
CA THR A 54 5.07 3.33 -20.96
C THR A 54 4.15 3.07 -19.78
N TRP A 55 3.06 3.82 -19.72
CA TRP A 55 2.05 3.77 -18.68
C TRP A 55 0.75 3.20 -19.20
N ARG A 56 0.02 2.48 -18.39
CA ARG A 56 -1.32 1.98 -18.68
C ARG A 56 -2.18 2.07 -17.41
N ARG A 57 -3.26 2.84 -17.48
CA ARG A 57 -4.19 3.05 -16.34
C ARG A 57 -3.48 3.47 -15.05
N GLY A 58 -2.51 4.38 -15.16
CA GLY A 58 -1.76 4.89 -14.04
C GLY A 58 -0.63 3.97 -13.54
N LEU A 59 -0.39 2.81 -14.15
CA LEU A 59 0.72 1.92 -13.84
C LEU A 59 1.79 2.00 -14.93
N ARG A 60 3.06 2.05 -14.54
CA ARG A 60 4.18 1.91 -15.45
C ARG A 60 4.35 0.45 -15.82
N VAL A 61 4.13 0.11 -17.10
CA VAL A 61 4.13 -1.27 -17.62
C VAL A 61 5.38 -1.61 -18.41
N ARG A 62 6.13 -0.59 -18.86
CA ARG A 62 7.44 -0.74 -19.50
C ARG A 62 8.38 0.34 -19.00
N ASP A 63 9.66 0.02 -18.93
CA ASP A 63 10.70 0.99 -18.61
C ASP A 63 11.03 1.90 -19.82
N GLU A 64 12.03 2.77 -19.67
CA GLU A 64 12.51 3.70 -20.69
C GLU A 64 13.13 3.00 -21.90
N TYR A 65 13.55 1.74 -21.76
CA TYR A 65 14.12 0.90 -22.82
C TYR A 65 13.05 0.04 -23.51
N GLY A 66 11.78 0.14 -23.08
CA GLY A 66 10.67 -0.63 -23.62
C GLY A 66 10.55 -2.05 -23.05
N GLN A 67 11.37 -2.42 -22.07
CA GLN A 67 11.28 -3.72 -21.40
C GLN A 67 10.04 -3.77 -20.51
N ALA A 68 9.33 -4.90 -20.57
CA ALA A 68 8.15 -5.09 -19.73
C ALA A 68 8.53 -5.13 -18.24
N LEU A 69 7.83 -4.35 -17.45
CA LEU A 69 7.94 -4.38 -16.01
C LEU A 69 6.96 -5.42 -15.46
N PRO A 70 7.33 -6.11 -14.39
CA PRO A 70 6.42 -7.01 -13.70
C PRO A 70 5.17 -6.26 -13.22
N ASP A 71 4.01 -6.89 -13.33
CA ASP A 71 2.77 -6.33 -12.79
C ASP A 71 2.82 -6.37 -11.25
N PRO A 72 2.75 -5.21 -10.56
CA PRO A 72 2.79 -5.17 -9.10
C PRO A 72 1.66 -5.99 -8.44
N LEU A 73 0.49 -6.07 -9.10
CA LEU A 73 -0.62 -6.88 -8.61
C LEU A 73 -0.29 -8.37 -8.70
N GLU A 74 0.26 -8.82 -9.83
CA GLU A 74 0.65 -10.22 -10.01
C GLU A 74 1.73 -10.63 -9.00
N ILE A 75 2.79 -9.81 -8.85
CA ILE A 75 3.82 -10.04 -7.82
C ILE A 75 3.21 -10.06 -6.42
N GLY A 76 2.34 -9.10 -6.13
CA GLY A 76 1.67 -9.01 -4.83
C GLY A 76 0.86 -10.28 -4.54
N LEU A 77 0.08 -10.78 -5.51
CA LEU A 77 -0.69 -12.01 -5.37
C LEU A 77 0.20 -13.23 -5.13
N LEU A 78 1.31 -13.35 -5.85
CA LEU A 78 2.27 -14.45 -5.67
C LEU A 78 2.93 -14.42 -4.28
N LYS A 79 3.17 -13.25 -3.71
CA LYS A 79 3.86 -13.08 -2.42
C LYS A 79 2.93 -13.11 -1.21
N GLN A 80 1.61 -13.10 -1.38
CA GLN A 80 0.67 -12.94 -0.27
C GLN A 80 0.81 -13.99 0.84
N GLY A 81 1.02 -15.26 0.47
CA GLY A 81 1.27 -16.33 1.45
C GLY A 81 2.52 -16.04 2.29
N GLU A 82 3.63 -15.74 1.62
CA GLU A 82 4.91 -15.43 2.28
C GLU A 82 4.84 -14.16 3.16
N LEU A 83 4.18 -13.11 2.68
CA LEU A 83 4.04 -11.87 3.43
C LEU A 83 3.26 -12.05 4.73
N LEU A 84 2.15 -12.78 4.67
CA LEU A 84 1.36 -13.10 5.85
C LEU A 84 2.11 -14.04 6.80
N ASP A 85 2.76 -15.07 6.28
CA ASP A 85 3.53 -16.02 7.09
C ASP A 85 4.68 -15.33 7.82
N ARG A 86 5.35 -14.38 7.16
CA ARG A 86 6.39 -13.54 7.76
C ARG A 86 5.83 -12.65 8.89
N ALA A 87 4.67 -12.02 8.66
CA ALA A 87 4.02 -11.19 9.67
C ALA A 87 3.57 -12.03 10.88
N ILE A 88 3.07 -13.24 10.66
CA ILE A 88 2.71 -14.19 11.73
C ILE A 88 3.95 -14.68 12.48
N ALA A 89 5.03 -14.99 11.77
CA ALA A 89 6.28 -15.45 12.39
C ALA A 89 6.94 -14.36 13.27
N ALA A 90 6.68 -13.09 12.99
CA ALA A 90 7.15 -11.96 13.78
C ALA A 90 6.40 -11.76 15.10
N LEU A 91 5.26 -12.42 15.32
CA LEU A 91 4.54 -12.41 16.58
C LEU A 91 5.33 -13.17 17.64
N SER A 92 5.68 -12.51 18.73
CA SER A 92 6.28 -13.16 19.90
C SER A 92 5.22 -13.95 20.68
N PRO A 93 5.56 -15.07 21.31
CA PRO A 93 4.63 -15.78 22.20
C PRO A 93 4.38 -14.98 23.48
N SER A 94 3.22 -15.15 24.09
CA SER A 94 2.87 -14.53 25.37
C SER A 94 3.89 -14.92 26.47
N THR A 95 4.04 -14.01 27.42
CA THR A 95 4.84 -14.20 28.63
C THR A 95 3.91 -14.25 29.85
N PRO A 96 4.42 -14.49 31.09
CA PRO A 96 3.57 -14.40 32.29
C PRO A 96 3.10 -12.97 32.62
N ARG A 97 3.41 -11.98 31.80
CA ARG A 97 2.92 -10.61 31.93
C ARG A 97 1.77 -10.39 30.97
N SER A 98 0.89 -9.44 31.29
CA SER A 98 -0.13 -9.00 30.33
C SER A 98 0.53 -8.29 29.14
N GLU A 99 0.38 -8.83 27.96
CA GLU A 99 0.96 -8.32 26.72
C GLU A 99 -0.14 -7.70 25.84
N LEU A 100 0.26 -6.83 24.90
CA LEU A 100 -0.66 -6.27 23.90
C LEU A 100 -0.32 -6.80 22.53
N TYR A 101 -1.30 -7.35 21.83
CA TYR A 101 -1.23 -7.71 20.42
C TYR A 101 -2.08 -6.78 19.59
N ALA A 102 -1.62 -6.40 18.41
CA ALA A 102 -2.32 -5.46 17.55
C ALA A 102 -2.54 -6.02 16.14
N LEU A 103 -3.76 -5.86 15.63
CA LEU A 103 -4.11 -6.11 14.24
C LEU A 103 -4.74 -4.86 13.65
N THR A 104 -4.08 -4.23 12.68
CA THR A 104 -4.60 -3.05 12.00
C THR A 104 -4.96 -3.35 10.56
N LEU A 105 -5.96 -2.65 10.02
CA LEU A 105 -6.56 -2.91 8.72
C LEU A 105 -6.71 -1.63 7.91
N ALA A 106 -6.19 -1.62 6.69
CA ALA A 106 -6.49 -0.63 5.66
C ALA A 106 -7.23 -1.31 4.49
N GLY A 107 -8.57 -1.35 4.56
CA GLY A 107 -9.40 -2.12 3.62
C GLY A 107 -9.66 -1.43 2.28
N ASP A 108 -9.65 -0.09 2.21
CA ASP A 108 -9.85 0.66 0.98
C ASP A 108 -8.50 1.13 0.38
N GLY A 109 -8.11 0.48 -0.72
CA GLY A 109 -6.87 0.79 -1.45
C GLY A 109 -6.93 2.02 -2.35
N LYS A 110 -8.08 2.70 -2.45
CA LYS A 110 -8.23 3.92 -3.27
C LYS A 110 -7.83 5.18 -2.52
N GLN A 111 -7.83 5.13 -1.21
CA GLN A 111 -7.55 6.28 -0.34
C GLN A 111 -6.38 5.96 0.59
N SER A 112 -5.26 6.62 0.37
CA SER A 112 -4.05 6.45 1.18
C SER A 112 -4.23 6.88 2.66
N VAL A 113 -5.31 7.59 2.99
CA VAL A 113 -5.60 7.97 4.37
C VAL A 113 -5.79 6.75 5.27
N PHE A 114 -6.50 5.73 4.81
CA PHE A 114 -6.72 4.51 5.61
C PHE A 114 -5.44 3.74 5.91
N LEU A 115 -4.50 3.71 4.93
CA LEU A 115 -3.19 3.11 5.16
C LEU A 115 -2.40 3.90 6.21
N ARG A 116 -2.36 5.23 6.08
CA ARG A 116 -1.65 6.09 7.05
C ARG A 116 -2.23 6.00 8.46
N GLU A 117 -3.55 5.90 8.58
CA GLU A 117 -4.21 5.71 9.87
C GLU A 117 -3.89 4.34 10.47
N ALA A 118 -3.92 3.25 9.68
CA ALA A 118 -3.56 1.92 10.13
C ALA A 118 -2.10 1.85 10.59
N ASP A 119 -1.18 2.47 9.85
CA ASP A 119 0.24 2.56 10.20
C ASP A 119 0.45 3.39 11.46
N TYR A 120 -0.18 4.58 11.54
CA TYR A 120 -0.10 5.43 12.72
C TYR A 120 -0.55 4.71 13.99
N VAL A 121 -1.69 3.99 13.92
CA VAL A 121 -2.18 3.22 15.06
C VAL A 121 -1.24 2.07 15.41
N ALA A 122 -0.72 1.34 14.41
CA ALA A 122 0.22 0.25 14.64
C ALA A 122 1.53 0.74 15.30
N ASP A 123 2.05 1.88 14.87
CA ASP A 123 3.25 2.49 15.43
C ASP A 123 2.98 3.05 16.84
N LEU A 124 1.84 3.71 17.05
CA LEU A 124 1.42 4.20 18.38
C LEU A 124 1.32 3.06 19.40
N LEU A 125 0.71 1.92 19.02
CA LEU A 125 0.57 0.75 19.88
C LEU A 125 1.93 0.13 20.20
N SER A 126 2.89 0.14 19.25
CA SER A 126 4.25 -0.33 19.48
C SER A 126 5.06 0.61 20.36
N GLU A 127 5.05 1.91 20.07
CA GLU A 127 5.94 2.88 20.72
C GLU A 127 5.47 3.28 22.11
N ARG A 128 4.14 3.46 22.29
CA ARG A 128 3.60 3.93 23.58
C ARG A 128 3.04 2.84 24.46
N PHE A 129 2.57 1.75 23.88
CA PHE A 129 1.94 0.65 24.61
C PHE A 129 2.76 -0.64 24.56
N ALA A 130 3.95 -0.60 23.97
CA ALA A 130 4.88 -1.72 23.86
C ALA A 130 4.22 -3.00 23.31
N ALA A 131 3.41 -2.85 22.23
CA ALA A 131 2.73 -3.98 21.62
C ALA A 131 3.72 -5.12 21.34
N HIS A 132 3.46 -6.29 21.92
CA HIS A 132 4.33 -7.46 21.91
C HIS A 132 4.35 -8.14 20.54
N GLY A 133 3.27 -7.97 19.76
CA GLY A 133 3.17 -8.42 18.39
C GLY A 133 2.18 -7.59 17.60
N ARG A 134 2.46 -7.36 16.31
CA ARG A 134 1.56 -6.62 15.43
C ARG A 134 1.48 -7.22 14.04
N ILE A 135 0.30 -7.17 13.45
CA ILE A 135 0.04 -7.46 12.04
C ILE A 135 -0.72 -6.29 11.43
N THR A 136 -0.24 -5.77 10.29
CA THR A 136 -0.95 -4.77 9.50
C THR A 136 -1.33 -5.39 8.16
N LEU A 137 -2.64 -5.40 7.84
CA LEU A 137 -3.16 -5.85 6.55
C LEU A 137 -3.58 -4.61 5.74
N ALA A 138 -3.15 -4.52 4.48
CA ALA A 138 -3.42 -3.33 3.68
C ALA A 138 -3.79 -3.63 2.23
N ASN A 139 -4.87 -3.02 1.74
CA ASN A 139 -5.24 -2.99 0.34
C ASN A 139 -4.75 -1.67 -0.26
N HIS A 140 -3.46 -1.57 -0.59
CA HIS A 140 -2.92 -0.38 -1.22
C HIS A 140 -2.04 -0.77 -2.40
N ARG A 141 -2.24 -0.10 -3.55
CA ARG A 141 -1.58 -0.45 -4.80
C ARG A 141 -0.05 -0.42 -4.73
N ASP A 142 0.50 0.48 -3.93
CA ASP A 142 1.95 0.67 -3.81
C ASP A 142 2.59 -0.30 -2.80
N HIS A 143 1.78 -1.05 -2.04
CA HIS A 143 2.20 -1.97 -0.98
C HIS A 143 1.77 -3.43 -1.21
N LEU A 144 1.40 -3.77 -2.46
CA LEU A 144 0.99 -5.14 -2.80
C LEU A 144 2.12 -6.17 -2.68
N ALA A 145 3.37 -5.74 -2.79
CA ALA A 145 4.55 -6.61 -2.80
C ALA A 145 5.29 -6.68 -1.45
N ASP A 146 4.92 -5.86 -0.47
CA ASP A 146 5.61 -5.73 0.81
C ASP A 146 4.70 -5.93 2.03
N ARG A 147 3.37 -5.89 1.85
CA ARG A 147 2.39 -6.07 2.93
C ARG A 147 1.33 -7.12 2.58
N PRO A 148 0.86 -7.91 3.56
CA PRO A 148 -0.26 -8.82 3.33
C PRO A 148 -1.54 -8.03 3.10
N LEU A 149 -2.33 -8.48 2.10
CA LEU A 149 -3.61 -7.85 1.75
C LEU A 149 -4.65 -7.99 2.86
N ALA A 150 -5.49 -6.97 3.03
CA ALA A 150 -6.66 -6.99 3.89
C ALA A 150 -7.81 -7.78 3.23
N THR A 151 -7.62 -9.08 3.09
CA THR A 151 -8.65 -10.03 2.63
C THR A 151 -9.31 -10.71 3.82
N ARG A 152 -10.52 -11.25 3.61
CA ARG A 152 -11.22 -12.02 4.63
C ARG A 152 -10.37 -13.18 5.16
N GLU A 153 -9.69 -13.91 4.27
CA GLU A 153 -8.89 -15.06 4.67
C GLU A 153 -7.62 -14.63 5.42
N ASN A 154 -6.94 -13.59 4.97
CA ASN A 154 -5.77 -13.07 5.69
C ASN A 154 -6.16 -12.54 7.07
N LEU A 155 -7.31 -11.86 7.19
CA LEU A 155 -7.84 -11.42 8.47
C LEU A 155 -8.10 -12.60 9.40
N ARG A 156 -8.79 -13.65 8.91
CA ARG A 156 -9.06 -14.85 9.69
C ARG A 156 -7.77 -15.51 10.19
N ARG A 157 -6.76 -15.67 9.33
CA ARG A 157 -5.46 -16.25 9.67
C ARG A 157 -4.68 -15.38 10.66
N ALA A 158 -4.71 -14.07 10.50
CA ALA A 158 -4.05 -13.13 11.42
C ALA A 158 -4.67 -13.18 12.82
N VAL A 159 -6.02 -13.17 12.91
CA VAL A 159 -6.74 -13.31 14.18
C VAL A 159 -6.41 -14.64 14.85
N GLN A 160 -6.45 -15.75 14.09
CA GLN A 160 -6.10 -17.08 14.62
C GLN A 160 -4.65 -17.11 15.14
N ALA A 161 -3.71 -16.55 14.38
CA ALA A 161 -2.31 -16.53 14.78
C ALA A 161 -2.07 -15.68 16.05
N ILE A 162 -2.78 -14.58 16.22
CA ILE A 162 -2.74 -13.78 17.45
C ILE A 162 -3.35 -14.60 18.60
N ALA A 163 -4.49 -15.24 18.39
CA ALA A 163 -5.13 -16.06 19.42
C ALA A 163 -4.23 -17.25 19.86
N ASP A 164 -3.51 -17.87 18.92
CA ASP A 164 -2.56 -18.96 19.22
C ASP A 164 -1.31 -18.51 19.99
N ARG A 165 -0.99 -17.22 19.93
CA ARG A 165 0.20 -16.63 20.58
C ARG A 165 -0.11 -15.90 21.88
N SER A 166 -1.34 -15.38 22.02
CA SER A 166 -1.78 -14.65 23.22
C SER A 166 -2.19 -15.59 24.35
N GLY A 167 -1.97 -15.17 25.58
CA GLY A 167 -2.43 -15.81 26.79
C GLY A 167 -3.75 -15.21 27.33
N PRO A 168 -4.31 -15.80 28.39
CA PRO A 168 -5.61 -15.38 28.94
C PRO A 168 -5.62 -13.97 29.55
N GLU A 169 -4.44 -13.45 29.93
CA GLU A 169 -4.27 -12.11 30.52
C GLU A 169 -3.88 -11.04 29.49
N ASP A 170 -3.72 -11.44 28.22
CA ASP A 170 -3.30 -10.54 27.16
C ASP A 170 -4.44 -9.72 26.57
N LEU A 171 -4.10 -8.56 26.05
CA LEU A 171 -5.00 -7.68 25.35
C LEU A 171 -4.83 -7.81 23.83
N VAL A 172 -5.93 -7.82 23.09
CA VAL A 172 -5.90 -7.80 21.63
C VAL A 172 -6.65 -6.57 21.14
N PHE A 173 -5.93 -5.74 20.37
CA PHE A 173 -6.50 -4.58 19.67
C PHE A 173 -6.74 -4.95 18.20
N ILE A 174 -7.96 -4.68 17.68
CA ILE A 174 -8.34 -4.88 16.28
C ILE A 174 -9.01 -3.63 15.74
#